data_a0a7a67357472c4bbe6e32df0698c1f7
#
_entry.id   a0a7a67357472c4bbe6e32df0698c1f7
#
_cell.length_a   1.000
_cell.length_b   1.000
_cell.length_c   1.000
_cell.angle_alpha   90.00
_cell.angle_beta   90.00
_cell.angle_gamma   90.00
#
_symmetry.space_group_name_H-M   'P 1'
#
loop_
_entity.id
_entity.type
_entity.pdbx_description
1 polymer ?
#
loop_
_entity_poly.entity_id
_entity_poly.type
_entity_poly.pdbx_seq_one_letter_code
_entity_poly.pdbx_strand_id
1 'polypeptide(L)'
;MPNQSSAMHRYGLRGAIVTMDAGRVIADGVVYVDAGSGLIAAVQPVDAPKPIGFEAAPVIDSRGTIYPGLIELHNHLCYNTLTLWQVPRQWDHRDQWPNHADYLRLIRGPAQTLGADHADTYLPAIVRYVEAKCLMAGVTSTQGLTLRGTNTLTEFKGNVRNVESPGNAMLVKANARIGDVKPGEAEAFRNRLVNETCVLLHLSEGRSGDDTALSRFDRLQLANGVDWAIAPALAAIHGAALRPTELELLRQGGASLVWSPTSNLLLYGTTADVATARALGLRIGLGSDWSPSGSKNLLGELKTARLFSQHNGGLFTDEDLVALATRDAATILGWGAALGQVKAGMLADLVVIRTRAGDPYARLIESTESDIGLVVIGGAPRYGRKSLLRRFTSRLEPWTVGGQAQAFDFELSTPESPIVVDLALRAAVDLLTDGFARLPELATASAGGGGGGFLGVAGGPAGGATPALWRIDFDDDVDGAFFSGAGSAVRYKDVAVPVQLDPLTVVDDPGYFGRFSQQLGHVPDWLRHGLPDLY
;
A
#
# COMPACT_ATOMS: atom_id res chain seq x y z
N MET A 1 27.44 28.61 -6.69
CA MET A 1 27.37 27.18 -6.42
C MET A 1 26.67 27.00 -5.09
N PRO A 2 25.44 26.49 -5.04
CA PRO A 2 24.82 26.21 -3.75
C PRO A 2 25.51 24.97 -3.17
N ASN A 3 25.93 25.08 -1.89
CA ASN A 3 26.43 23.98 -1.10
C ASN A 3 25.50 22.77 -1.22
N GLN A 4 25.97 21.70 -1.86
CA GLN A 4 25.40 20.38 -1.69
C GLN A 4 25.59 20.02 -0.21
N SER A 5 24.54 20.07 0.56
CA SER A 5 24.49 19.48 1.90
C SER A 5 24.89 18.02 1.74
N SER A 6 26.07 17.64 2.24
CA SER A 6 26.57 16.28 2.18
C SER A 6 25.56 15.39 2.90
N ALA A 7 24.77 14.63 2.15
CA ALA A 7 23.93 13.58 2.71
C ALA A 7 24.83 12.65 3.54
N MET A 8 24.37 12.28 4.72
CA MET A 8 25.13 11.42 5.62
C MET A 8 25.27 10.03 5.00
N HIS A 9 26.47 9.66 4.52
CA HIS A 9 26.70 8.40 3.81
C HIS A 9 26.67 7.18 4.73
N ARG A 10 27.09 7.31 6.00
CA ARG A 10 27.13 6.22 6.99
C ARG A 10 26.67 6.72 8.34
N TYR A 11 25.81 5.94 8.98
CA TYR A 11 25.33 6.23 10.33
C TYR A 11 24.93 4.97 11.10
N GLY A 12 24.89 5.07 12.42
CA GLY A 12 24.23 4.12 13.29
C GLY A 12 22.89 4.68 13.78
N LEU A 13 21.85 3.86 13.75
CA LEU A 13 20.55 4.16 14.34
C LEU A 13 20.38 3.31 15.59
N ARG A 14 20.41 3.94 16.78
CA ARG A 14 20.28 3.25 18.07
C ARG A 14 18.82 3.17 18.50
N GLY A 15 18.41 2.02 19.01
CA GLY A 15 17.07 1.76 19.56
C GLY A 15 16.93 0.36 20.11
N ALA A 16 15.74 0.01 20.60
CA ALA A 16 15.35 -1.39 20.66
C ALA A 16 15.18 -1.88 19.20
N ILE A 17 15.51 -3.14 18.89
CA ILE A 17 15.48 -3.64 17.53
C ILE A 17 14.68 -4.93 17.48
N VAL A 18 13.58 -4.93 16.73
CA VAL A 18 12.81 -6.12 16.36
C VAL A 18 13.34 -6.57 15.01
N THR A 19 14.11 -7.65 15.01
CA THR A 19 14.83 -8.05 13.79
C THR A 19 13.94 -8.79 12.79
N MET A 20 12.85 -9.40 13.23
CA MET A 20 12.06 -10.40 12.50
C MET A 20 12.88 -11.59 11.97
N ASP A 21 14.10 -11.78 12.50
CA ASP A 21 14.98 -12.94 12.26
C ASP A 21 14.89 -13.90 13.46
N ALA A 22 14.11 -14.96 13.33
CA ALA A 22 13.87 -15.99 14.33
C ALA A 22 13.47 -15.44 15.73
N GLY A 23 12.60 -14.42 15.78
CA GLY A 23 12.11 -13.85 17.04
C GLY A 23 13.14 -13.02 17.83
N ARG A 24 14.30 -12.73 17.25
CA ARG A 24 15.38 -12.00 17.92
C ARG A 24 15.02 -10.54 18.14
N VAL A 25 14.93 -10.13 19.40
CA VAL A 25 14.78 -8.73 19.84
C VAL A 25 16.05 -8.30 20.57
N ILE A 26 16.61 -7.14 20.20
CA ILE A 26 17.74 -6.52 20.89
C ILE A 26 17.22 -5.31 21.66
N ALA A 27 17.28 -5.36 22.99
CA ALA A 27 16.68 -4.32 23.85
C ALA A 27 17.31 -2.93 23.66
N ASP A 28 18.62 -2.86 23.43
CA ASP A 28 19.37 -1.65 23.09
C ASP A 28 20.49 -2.00 22.11
N GLY A 29 20.29 -1.66 20.88
CA GLY A 29 21.21 -2.01 19.80
C GLY A 29 21.40 -0.87 18.82
N VAL A 30 22.26 -1.11 17.85
CA VAL A 30 22.55 -0.17 16.75
C VAL A 30 22.41 -0.91 15.42
N VAL A 31 21.62 -0.34 14.53
CA VAL A 31 21.58 -0.69 13.11
C VAL A 31 22.54 0.26 12.39
N TYR A 32 23.63 -0.28 11.87
CA TYR A 32 24.59 0.50 11.06
C TYR A 32 24.18 0.45 9.59
N VAL A 33 24.01 1.63 9.00
CA VAL A 33 23.49 1.81 7.64
C VAL A 33 24.53 2.50 6.78
N ASP A 34 24.82 1.91 5.63
CA ASP A 34 25.55 2.55 4.54
C ASP A 34 24.53 3.08 3.52
N ALA A 35 24.21 4.38 3.61
CA ALA A 35 23.24 5.02 2.74
C ALA A 35 23.70 5.11 1.28
N GLY A 36 25.00 4.98 1.02
CA GLY A 36 25.55 4.94 -0.35
C GLY A 36 25.19 3.66 -1.09
N SER A 37 25.20 2.52 -0.40
CA SER A 37 24.76 1.23 -0.95
C SER A 37 23.28 0.94 -0.66
N GLY A 38 22.67 1.65 0.28
CA GLY A 38 21.30 1.39 0.75
C GLY A 38 21.20 0.17 1.68
N LEU A 39 22.30 -0.36 2.19
CA LEU A 39 22.35 -1.62 2.93
C LEU A 39 22.53 -1.41 4.44
N ILE A 40 22.04 -2.38 5.21
CA ILE A 40 22.38 -2.59 6.60
C ILE A 40 23.77 -3.25 6.64
N ALA A 41 24.75 -2.56 7.21
CA ALA A 41 26.10 -3.08 7.34
C ALA A 41 26.27 -4.01 8.55
N ALA A 42 25.61 -3.68 9.67
CA ALA A 42 25.62 -4.51 10.88
C ALA A 42 24.40 -4.24 11.77
N VAL A 43 24.03 -5.23 12.58
CA VAL A 43 23.01 -5.13 13.63
C VAL A 43 23.57 -5.77 14.90
N GLN A 44 23.80 -4.98 15.94
CA GLN A 44 24.51 -5.45 17.11
C GLN A 44 24.07 -4.70 18.39
N PRO A 45 24.34 -5.26 19.59
CA PRO A 45 24.16 -4.54 20.85
C PRO A 45 24.96 -3.24 20.88
N VAL A 46 24.49 -2.27 21.66
CA VAL A 46 25.08 -0.91 21.72
C VAL A 46 26.52 -0.87 22.24
N ASP A 47 26.89 -1.83 23.07
CA ASP A 47 28.21 -1.98 23.68
C ASP A 47 29.24 -2.70 22.78
N ALA A 48 28.80 -3.28 21.67
CA ALA A 48 29.70 -3.90 20.71
C ALA A 48 30.55 -2.84 19.95
N PRO A 49 31.81 -3.17 19.60
CA PRO A 49 32.64 -2.27 18.80
C PRO A 49 31.97 -1.88 17.49
N LYS A 50 32.16 -0.63 17.06
CA LYS A 50 31.65 -0.19 15.75
C LYS A 50 32.22 -1.07 14.62
N PRO A 51 31.41 -1.40 13.60
CA PRO A 51 31.89 -2.16 12.43
C PRO A 51 33.01 -1.41 11.70
N ILE A 52 33.87 -2.16 11.03
CA ILE A 52 34.94 -1.61 10.19
C ILE A 52 34.32 -0.66 9.16
N GLY A 53 34.92 0.54 9.03
CA GLY A 53 34.45 1.60 8.16
C GLY A 53 33.31 2.46 8.73
N PHE A 54 32.90 2.23 9.98
CA PHE A 54 31.92 3.03 10.73
C PHE A 54 32.50 3.74 11.95
N GLU A 55 33.81 3.74 12.12
CA GLU A 55 34.50 4.33 13.29
C GLU A 55 34.11 5.80 13.48
N ALA A 56 34.08 6.56 12.38
CA ALA A 56 33.70 7.97 12.36
C ALA A 56 32.18 8.21 12.19
N ALA A 57 31.40 7.17 11.91
CA ALA A 57 29.97 7.32 11.68
C ALA A 57 29.26 7.74 12.96
N PRO A 58 28.38 8.77 12.92
CA PRO A 58 27.59 9.15 14.08
C PRO A 58 26.58 8.05 14.43
N VAL A 59 26.39 7.83 15.72
CA VAL A 59 25.28 7.00 16.23
C VAL A 59 24.18 7.94 16.71
N ILE A 60 23.01 7.83 16.12
CA ILE A 60 21.86 8.67 16.39
C ILE A 60 20.85 7.86 17.19
N ASP A 61 20.56 8.29 18.41
CA ASP A 61 19.55 7.66 19.25
C ASP A 61 18.15 8.02 18.73
N SER A 62 17.43 7.02 18.24
CA SER A 62 16.04 7.16 17.79
C SER A 62 15.06 7.37 18.93
N ARG A 63 15.45 6.97 20.16
CA ARG A 63 14.60 6.89 21.36
C ARG A 63 13.34 6.03 21.12
N GLY A 64 13.43 5.05 20.26
CA GLY A 64 12.31 4.23 19.82
C GLY A 64 12.70 2.77 19.61
N THR A 65 11.77 2.03 19.04
CA THR A 65 11.95 0.65 18.58
C THR A 65 12.03 0.63 17.07
N ILE A 66 13.05 -0.04 16.55
CA ILE A 66 13.35 -0.16 15.10
C ILE A 66 12.80 -1.48 14.61
N TYR A 67 12.02 -1.45 13.54
CA TYR A 67 11.45 -2.61 12.84
C TYR A 67 11.88 -2.58 11.38
N PRO A 68 11.75 -3.72 10.64
CA PRO A 68 11.74 -3.66 9.18
C PRO A 68 10.64 -2.71 8.71
N GLY A 69 10.86 -2.04 7.60
CA GLY A 69 9.83 -1.25 6.95
C GLY A 69 8.61 -2.11 6.59
N LEU A 70 7.41 -1.55 6.75
CA LEU A 70 6.17 -2.25 6.44
C LEU A 70 6.01 -2.42 4.93
N ILE A 71 5.55 -3.60 4.52
CA ILE A 71 5.31 -3.99 3.13
C ILE A 71 3.82 -4.23 2.93
N GLU A 72 3.22 -3.39 2.12
CA GLU A 72 1.81 -3.40 1.74
C GLU A 72 1.63 -4.26 0.49
N LEU A 73 1.06 -5.47 0.63
CA LEU A 73 0.93 -6.42 -0.47
C LEU A 73 -0.25 -6.13 -1.40
N HIS A 74 -1.25 -5.41 -0.90
CA HIS A 74 -2.45 -5.11 -1.66
C HIS A 74 -2.97 -3.73 -1.33
N ASN A 75 -2.94 -2.85 -2.33
CA ASN A 75 -3.45 -1.49 -2.22
C ASN A 75 -3.80 -0.92 -3.61
N HIS A 76 -4.89 -0.17 -3.68
CA HIS A 76 -5.24 0.64 -4.85
C HIS A 76 -4.96 2.12 -4.55
N LEU A 77 -3.67 2.50 -4.57
CA LEU A 77 -3.22 3.85 -4.19
C LEU A 77 -3.96 4.98 -4.91
N CYS A 78 -4.38 4.75 -6.15
CA CYS A 78 -5.10 5.76 -6.97
C CYS A 78 -6.42 6.22 -6.34
N TYR A 79 -7.01 5.41 -5.47
CA TYR A 79 -8.25 5.73 -4.76
C TYR A 79 -8.02 6.26 -3.34
N ASN A 80 -6.79 6.29 -2.84
CA ASN A 80 -6.49 6.67 -1.45
C ASN A 80 -6.56 8.18 -1.18
N THR A 81 -7.02 8.95 -2.15
CA THR A 81 -7.45 10.34 -1.99
C THR A 81 -8.93 10.46 -1.55
N LEU A 82 -9.68 9.35 -1.58
CA LEU A 82 -11.11 9.31 -1.30
C LEU A 82 -11.39 8.81 0.12
N THR A 83 -12.42 9.36 0.74
CA THR A 83 -12.84 8.96 2.09
C THR A 83 -13.52 7.60 2.10
N LEU A 84 -13.56 6.99 3.29
CA LEU A 84 -14.30 5.76 3.51
C LEU A 84 -15.74 5.88 2.99
N TRP A 85 -16.10 4.98 2.08
CA TRP A 85 -17.43 4.91 1.49
C TRP A 85 -18.42 4.32 2.49
N GLN A 86 -19.57 4.93 2.60
CA GLN A 86 -20.68 4.34 3.33
C GLN A 86 -21.30 3.25 2.46
N VAL A 87 -20.85 2.01 2.65
CA VAL A 87 -21.29 0.85 1.86
C VAL A 87 -22.80 0.66 2.06
N PRO A 88 -23.62 0.73 1.00
CA PRO A 88 -25.07 0.81 1.14
C PRO A 88 -25.73 -0.51 1.57
N ARG A 89 -25.05 -1.63 1.36
CA ARG A 89 -25.50 -2.98 1.75
C ARG A 89 -24.33 -3.95 1.77
N GLN A 90 -24.48 -5.11 2.38
CA GLN A 90 -23.61 -6.26 2.13
C GLN A 90 -23.76 -6.74 0.68
N TRP A 91 -22.60 -7.02 0.05
CA TRP A 91 -22.52 -7.59 -1.28
C TRP A 91 -22.22 -9.09 -1.19
N ASP A 92 -22.63 -9.87 -2.19
CA ASP A 92 -22.28 -11.28 -2.24
C ASP A 92 -20.92 -11.48 -2.91
N HIS A 93 -20.62 -10.71 -3.97
CA HIS A 93 -19.35 -10.76 -4.69
C HIS A 93 -19.02 -9.42 -5.36
N ARG A 94 -17.77 -9.24 -5.75
CA ARG A 94 -17.21 -7.98 -6.25
C ARG A 94 -17.89 -7.41 -7.51
N ASP A 95 -18.51 -8.25 -8.35
CA ASP A 95 -19.15 -7.76 -9.59
C ASP A 95 -20.42 -6.94 -9.34
N GLN A 96 -20.92 -6.91 -8.10
CA GLN A 96 -22.16 -6.23 -7.75
C GLN A 96 -21.96 -4.74 -7.42
N TRP A 97 -20.95 -4.39 -6.64
CA TRP A 97 -20.79 -3.02 -6.14
C TRP A 97 -20.29 -2.01 -7.16
N PRO A 98 -19.49 -2.36 -8.21
CA PRO A 98 -19.08 -1.40 -9.24
C PRO A 98 -20.25 -0.84 -10.05
N ASN A 99 -21.38 -1.56 -10.11
CA ASN A 99 -22.58 -1.13 -10.81
C ASN A 99 -23.52 -0.25 -9.96
N HIS A 100 -23.17 -0.02 -8.68
CA HIS A 100 -23.99 0.82 -7.81
C HIS A 100 -23.77 2.31 -8.13
N ALA A 101 -24.86 3.10 -8.14
CA ALA A 101 -24.81 4.52 -8.49
C ALA A 101 -23.85 5.32 -7.60
N ASP A 102 -23.79 5.00 -6.31
CA ASP A 102 -22.89 5.68 -5.37
C ASP A 102 -21.42 5.35 -5.64
N TYR A 103 -21.10 4.15 -6.14
CA TYR A 103 -19.73 3.84 -6.55
C TYR A 103 -19.26 4.76 -7.68
N LEU A 104 -20.07 4.92 -8.72
CA LEU A 104 -19.78 5.87 -9.80
C LEU A 104 -19.67 7.30 -9.27
N ARG A 105 -20.61 7.70 -8.41
CA ARG A 105 -20.74 9.08 -7.93
C ARG A 105 -19.62 9.49 -6.97
N LEU A 106 -19.21 8.58 -6.05
CA LEU A 106 -18.34 8.90 -4.92
C LEU A 106 -16.92 8.35 -5.05
N ILE A 107 -16.69 7.34 -5.90
CA ILE A 107 -15.41 6.65 -6.01
C ILE A 107 -14.86 6.73 -7.43
N ARG A 108 -15.45 6.01 -8.37
CA ARG A 108 -14.92 5.88 -9.72
C ARG A 108 -14.85 7.20 -10.47
N GLY A 109 -15.94 7.95 -10.46
CA GLY A 109 -16.01 9.23 -11.18
C GLY A 109 -15.04 10.28 -10.65
N PRO A 110 -14.96 10.56 -9.32
CA PRO A 110 -13.97 11.45 -8.76
C PRO A 110 -12.53 11.06 -9.08
N ALA A 111 -12.17 9.78 -8.91
CA ALA A 111 -10.83 9.29 -9.18
C ALA A 111 -10.46 9.45 -10.66
N GLN A 112 -11.34 9.06 -11.59
CA GLN A 112 -11.12 9.20 -13.02
C GLN A 112 -11.01 10.67 -13.45
N THR A 113 -11.91 11.54 -12.95
CA THR A 113 -11.89 12.96 -13.30
C THR A 113 -10.55 13.60 -12.96
N LEU A 114 -10.00 13.38 -11.76
CA LEU A 114 -8.72 13.97 -11.37
C LEU A 114 -7.52 13.19 -11.91
N GLY A 115 -7.56 11.85 -11.88
CA GLY A 115 -6.40 11.01 -12.18
C GLY A 115 -6.21 10.69 -13.67
N ALA A 116 -7.26 10.86 -14.51
CA ALA A 116 -7.19 10.59 -15.93
C ALA A 116 -7.64 11.79 -16.79
N ASP A 117 -8.86 12.30 -16.58
CA ASP A 117 -9.42 13.34 -17.46
C ASP A 117 -8.72 14.70 -17.28
N HIS A 118 -8.23 15.01 -16.08
CA HIS A 118 -7.48 16.21 -15.72
C HIS A 118 -6.11 15.87 -15.09
N ALA A 119 -5.50 14.78 -15.56
CA ALA A 119 -4.23 14.28 -15.01
C ALA A 119 -3.06 15.27 -15.16
N ASP A 120 -3.06 16.10 -16.22
CA ASP A 120 -2.10 17.19 -16.42
C ASP A 120 -2.01 18.15 -15.22
N THR A 121 -3.12 18.35 -14.54
CA THR A 121 -3.21 19.24 -13.38
C THR A 121 -3.04 18.48 -12.06
N TYR A 122 -3.73 17.34 -11.88
CA TYR A 122 -3.90 16.73 -10.56
C TYR A 122 -3.00 15.51 -10.31
N LEU A 123 -2.49 14.83 -11.34
CA LEU A 123 -1.70 13.61 -11.15
C LEU A 123 -0.48 13.79 -10.24
N PRO A 124 0.36 14.85 -10.38
CA PRO A 124 1.48 15.07 -9.47
C PRO A 124 1.04 15.22 -8.01
N ALA A 125 -0.11 15.86 -7.78
CA ALA A 125 -0.67 16.04 -6.45
C ALA A 125 -1.19 14.71 -5.86
N ILE A 126 -1.86 13.87 -6.67
CA ILE A 126 -2.29 12.53 -6.26
C ILE A 126 -1.08 11.70 -5.83
N VAL A 127 -0.03 11.65 -6.66
CA VAL A 127 1.20 10.90 -6.37
C VAL A 127 1.82 11.37 -5.05
N ARG A 128 2.01 12.67 -4.89
CA ARG A 128 2.59 13.25 -3.65
C ARG A 128 1.75 12.91 -2.43
N TYR A 129 0.44 12.97 -2.57
CA TYR A 129 -0.52 12.74 -1.49
C TYR A 129 -0.50 11.27 -1.00
N VAL A 130 -0.59 10.33 -1.94
CA VAL A 130 -0.67 8.89 -1.56
C VAL A 130 0.66 8.35 -1.04
N GLU A 131 1.80 8.85 -1.55
CA GLU A 131 3.11 8.54 -0.99
C GLU A 131 3.26 9.07 0.44
N ALA A 132 2.78 10.28 0.72
CA ALA A 132 2.79 10.84 2.06
C ALA A 132 1.99 9.97 3.04
N LYS A 133 0.79 9.47 2.63
CA LYS A 133 -0.01 8.54 3.43
C LYS A 133 0.76 7.25 3.77
N CYS A 134 1.44 6.65 2.79
CA CYS A 134 2.27 5.46 3.01
C CYS A 134 3.38 5.73 4.03
N LEU A 135 4.14 6.82 3.85
CA LEU A 135 5.23 7.19 4.75
C LEU A 135 4.74 7.47 6.17
N MET A 136 3.60 8.17 6.33
CA MET A 136 3.01 8.44 7.64
C MET A 136 2.58 7.17 8.38
N ALA A 137 2.32 6.08 7.67
CA ALA A 137 1.98 4.78 8.24
C ALA A 137 3.17 3.82 8.38
N GLY A 138 4.40 4.25 8.07
CA GLY A 138 5.58 3.40 8.16
C GLY A 138 5.74 2.41 7.00
N VAL A 139 4.94 2.55 5.95
CA VAL A 139 5.00 1.71 4.74
C VAL A 139 6.18 2.15 3.88
N THR A 140 7.09 1.21 3.58
CA THR A 140 8.26 1.43 2.74
C THR A 140 8.12 0.84 1.35
N SER A 141 7.21 -0.13 1.19
CA SER A 141 6.92 -0.80 -0.08
C SER A 141 5.42 -1.06 -0.20
N THR A 142 4.84 -0.81 -1.37
CA THR A 142 3.41 -1.01 -1.64
C THR A 142 3.16 -1.34 -3.11
N GLN A 143 1.98 -1.87 -3.44
CA GLN A 143 1.49 -1.79 -4.81
C GLN A 143 1.47 -0.32 -5.23
N GLY A 144 1.92 -0.04 -6.45
CA GLY A 144 2.12 1.32 -6.91
C GLY A 144 0.95 1.87 -7.71
N LEU A 145 1.25 2.98 -8.38
CA LEU A 145 0.37 3.57 -9.38
C LEU A 145 0.79 3.06 -10.76
N THR A 146 -0.14 2.50 -11.49
CA THR A 146 0.04 2.21 -12.91
C THR A 146 -0.33 3.44 -13.71
N LEU A 147 0.56 3.89 -14.57
CA LEU A 147 0.41 5.10 -15.35
C LEU A 147 0.47 4.78 -16.83
N ARG A 148 -0.48 5.31 -17.59
CA ARG A 148 -0.55 5.20 -19.04
C ARG A 148 -0.11 6.51 -19.69
N GLY A 149 0.95 6.46 -20.50
CA GLY A 149 1.35 7.52 -21.43
C GLY A 149 0.78 7.28 -22.82
N THR A 150 1.14 8.13 -23.79
CA THR A 150 0.60 8.10 -25.16
C THR A 150 0.79 6.73 -25.84
N ASN A 151 1.91 6.04 -25.58
CA ASN A 151 2.20 4.72 -26.17
C ASN A 151 2.85 3.75 -25.17
N THR A 152 2.82 4.05 -23.89
CA THR A 152 3.52 3.28 -22.86
C THR A 152 2.67 3.12 -21.62
N LEU A 153 2.78 1.96 -21.00
CA LEU A 153 2.33 1.69 -19.64
C LEU A 153 3.57 1.62 -18.75
N THR A 154 3.54 2.25 -17.61
CA THR A 154 4.62 2.16 -16.61
C THR A 154 4.08 2.19 -15.21
N GLU A 155 4.80 1.51 -14.32
CA GLU A 155 4.55 1.59 -12.88
C GLU A 155 5.36 2.76 -12.33
N PHE A 156 4.69 3.68 -11.64
CA PHE A 156 5.33 4.80 -11.01
C PHE A 156 6.10 4.35 -9.77
N LYS A 157 7.36 4.73 -9.69
CA LYS A 157 8.19 4.61 -8.49
C LYS A 157 8.58 6.01 -8.00
N GLY A 158 8.23 6.29 -6.76
CA GLY A 158 8.55 7.54 -6.10
C GLY A 158 9.45 7.30 -4.89
N ASN A 159 9.11 7.95 -3.78
CA ASN A 159 9.82 7.77 -2.51
C ASN A 159 9.54 6.42 -1.87
N VAL A 160 8.30 5.90 -1.98
CA VAL A 160 7.91 4.56 -1.52
C VAL A 160 8.18 3.56 -2.64
N ARG A 161 8.72 2.37 -2.30
CA ARG A 161 8.96 1.33 -3.30
C ARG A 161 7.64 0.84 -3.90
N ASN A 162 7.64 0.72 -5.20
CA ASN A 162 6.56 0.10 -5.93
C ASN A 162 6.90 -1.39 -6.17
N VAL A 163 6.03 -2.32 -5.78
CA VAL A 163 6.31 -3.76 -5.89
C VAL A 163 6.38 -4.22 -7.35
N GLU A 164 5.69 -3.52 -8.26
CA GLU A 164 5.71 -3.77 -9.71
C GLU A 164 6.96 -3.18 -10.39
N SER A 165 7.60 -2.19 -9.75
CA SER A 165 8.81 -1.53 -10.28
C SER A 165 9.75 -1.12 -9.14
N PRO A 166 10.37 -2.05 -8.41
CA PRO A 166 11.07 -1.77 -7.16
C PRO A 166 12.34 -0.94 -7.32
N GLY A 167 12.87 -0.81 -8.53
CA GLY A 167 14.01 0.06 -8.84
C GLY A 167 15.33 -0.35 -8.17
N ASN A 168 15.46 -1.60 -7.76
CA ASN A 168 16.65 -2.14 -7.10
C ASN A 168 16.96 -3.55 -7.62
N ALA A 169 18.22 -3.82 -7.93
CA ALA A 169 18.65 -5.09 -8.53
C ALA A 169 18.49 -6.31 -7.59
N MET A 170 18.38 -6.09 -6.28
CA MET A 170 18.13 -7.16 -5.30
C MET A 170 16.65 -7.56 -5.21
N LEU A 171 15.76 -6.79 -5.82
CA LEU A 171 14.32 -6.96 -5.73
C LEU A 171 13.75 -7.35 -7.09
N VAL A 172 13.10 -8.49 -7.14
CA VAL A 172 12.39 -8.93 -8.33
C VAL A 172 11.06 -8.18 -8.45
N LYS A 173 10.63 -7.97 -9.69
CA LYS A 173 9.36 -7.34 -10.00
C LYS A 173 8.21 -8.29 -9.64
N ALA A 174 7.17 -7.79 -8.99
CA ALA A 174 5.88 -8.46 -8.89
C ALA A 174 4.97 -8.01 -10.04
N ASN A 175 3.98 -8.82 -10.37
CA ASN A 175 2.92 -8.46 -11.31
C ASN A 175 1.58 -8.44 -10.60
N ALA A 176 0.92 -7.29 -10.57
CA ALA A 176 -0.45 -7.17 -10.08
C ALA A 176 -1.43 -7.44 -11.21
N ARG A 177 -2.50 -8.16 -10.90
CA ARG A 177 -3.64 -8.35 -11.81
C ARG A 177 -4.92 -8.22 -11.01
N ILE A 178 -5.78 -7.32 -11.42
CA ILE A 178 -7.09 -7.11 -10.79
C ILE A 178 -8.11 -8.09 -11.35
N GLY A 179 -8.11 -8.27 -12.65
CA GLY A 179 -9.06 -9.15 -13.33
C GLY A 179 -8.86 -10.64 -13.05
N ASP A 180 -9.93 -11.40 -13.19
CA ASP A 180 -9.92 -12.85 -13.09
C ASP A 180 -9.17 -13.51 -14.25
N VAL A 181 -8.74 -14.74 -14.03
CA VAL A 181 -8.39 -15.62 -15.16
C VAL A 181 -9.65 -15.90 -15.97
N LYS A 182 -9.60 -15.67 -17.29
CA LYS A 182 -10.75 -15.90 -18.16
C LYS A 182 -11.00 -17.40 -18.34
N PRO A 183 -12.25 -17.82 -18.59
CA PRO A 183 -12.53 -19.20 -18.95
C PRO A 183 -11.65 -19.68 -20.11
N GLY A 184 -11.01 -20.83 -19.95
CA GLY A 184 -10.10 -21.41 -20.95
C GLY A 184 -8.68 -20.85 -20.99
N GLU A 185 -8.32 -19.87 -20.14
CA GLU A 185 -6.98 -19.29 -20.07
C GLU A 185 -6.08 -19.91 -18.98
N ALA A 186 -6.51 -20.95 -18.28
CA ALA A 186 -5.76 -21.57 -17.19
C ALA A 186 -4.33 -22.00 -17.60
N GLU A 187 -4.18 -22.59 -18.78
CA GLU A 187 -2.85 -23.00 -19.30
C GLU A 187 -1.93 -21.80 -19.55
N ALA A 188 -2.44 -20.75 -20.16
CA ALA A 188 -1.68 -19.52 -20.40
C ALA A 188 -1.29 -18.86 -19.06
N PHE A 189 -2.19 -18.86 -18.09
CA PHE A 189 -1.93 -18.33 -16.75
C PHE A 189 -0.90 -19.18 -16.00
N ARG A 190 -0.99 -20.52 -16.06
CA ARG A 190 0.03 -21.42 -15.49
C ARG A 190 1.42 -21.14 -16.08
N ASN A 191 1.51 -21.01 -17.41
CA ASN A 191 2.77 -20.68 -18.08
C ASN A 191 3.32 -19.35 -17.62
N ARG A 192 2.46 -18.36 -17.37
CA ARG A 192 2.88 -17.08 -16.76
C ARG A 192 3.46 -17.31 -15.38
N LEU A 193 2.80 -18.05 -14.49
CA LEU A 193 3.27 -18.30 -13.12
C LEU A 193 4.63 -18.98 -13.06
N VAL A 194 4.96 -19.84 -14.05
CA VAL A 194 6.29 -20.50 -14.12
C VAL A 194 7.41 -19.50 -14.43
N ASN A 195 7.11 -18.42 -15.15
CA ASN A 195 8.10 -17.41 -15.58
C ASN A 195 8.16 -16.18 -14.67
N GLU A 196 7.27 -16.07 -13.69
CA GLU A 196 7.17 -14.92 -12.79
C GLU A 196 7.55 -15.33 -11.36
N THR A 197 8.01 -14.37 -10.58
CA THR A 197 8.33 -14.62 -9.17
C THR A 197 7.13 -14.40 -8.25
N CYS A 198 6.31 -13.40 -8.56
CA CYS A 198 5.10 -13.08 -7.82
C CYS A 198 4.03 -12.51 -8.75
N VAL A 199 2.85 -13.08 -8.70
CA VAL A 199 1.64 -12.61 -9.39
C VAL A 199 0.55 -12.40 -8.35
N LEU A 200 0.22 -11.15 -8.09
CA LEU A 200 -0.83 -10.72 -7.18
C LEU A 200 -2.17 -10.74 -7.93
N LEU A 201 -3.01 -11.72 -7.64
CA LEU A 201 -4.28 -11.95 -8.33
C LEU A 201 -5.44 -11.81 -7.36
N HIS A 202 -6.41 -10.93 -7.64
CA HIS A 202 -7.70 -10.96 -6.97
C HIS A 202 -8.38 -12.29 -7.25
N LEU A 203 -8.67 -13.07 -6.21
CA LEU A 203 -9.20 -14.41 -6.36
C LEU A 203 -10.37 -14.63 -5.40
N SER A 204 -11.51 -15.04 -5.94
CA SER A 204 -12.71 -15.40 -5.18
C SER A 204 -13.08 -14.34 -4.13
N GLU A 205 -13.12 -13.09 -4.58
CA GLU A 205 -13.50 -11.95 -3.76
C GLU A 205 -15.02 -11.87 -3.65
N GLY A 206 -15.52 -12.18 -2.45
CA GLY A 206 -16.94 -12.21 -2.16
C GLY A 206 -17.22 -12.80 -0.79
N ARG A 207 -18.51 -12.93 -0.47
CA ARG A 207 -18.95 -13.50 0.79
C ARG A 207 -18.62 -15.00 0.85
N SER A 208 -18.26 -15.48 2.03
CA SER A 208 -18.06 -16.91 2.27
C SER A 208 -19.29 -17.71 1.81
N GLY A 209 -19.05 -18.72 0.96
CA GLY A 209 -20.08 -19.59 0.39
C GLY A 209 -20.82 -19.00 -0.82
N ASP A 210 -20.39 -17.86 -1.38
CA ASP A 210 -20.93 -17.37 -2.65
C ASP A 210 -20.36 -18.16 -3.83
N ASP A 211 -21.23 -18.82 -4.59
CA ASP A 211 -20.83 -19.69 -5.71
C ASP A 211 -20.25 -18.88 -6.89
N THR A 212 -20.68 -17.64 -7.09
CA THR A 212 -20.15 -16.78 -8.15
C THR A 212 -18.71 -16.41 -7.87
N ALA A 213 -18.41 -15.96 -6.64
CA ALA A 213 -17.04 -15.65 -6.22
C ALA A 213 -16.17 -16.92 -6.27
N LEU A 214 -16.68 -18.06 -5.79
CA LEU A 214 -15.96 -19.33 -5.79
C LEU A 214 -15.66 -19.81 -7.21
N SER A 215 -16.59 -19.65 -8.16
CA SER A 215 -16.40 -20.03 -9.56
C SER A 215 -15.18 -19.38 -10.22
N ARG A 216 -14.66 -18.28 -9.64
CA ARG A 216 -13.41 -17.64 -10.10
C ARG A 216 -12.19 -18.51 -9.83
N PHE A 217 -12.22 -19.28 -8.74
CA PHE A 217 -11.20 -20.30 -8.48
C PHE A 217 -11.24 -21.44 -9.49
N ASP A 218 -12.43 -21.89 -9.88
CA ASP A 218 -12.60 -22.99 -10.84
C ASP A 218 -11.97 -22.67 -12.21
N ARG A 219 -11.83 -21.39 -12.55
CA ARG A 219 -11.15 -20.96 -13.77
C ARG A 219 -9.65 -21.23 -13.79
N LEU A 220 -9.06 -21.58 -12.64
CA LEU A 220 -7.67 -22.03 -12.55
C LEU A 220 -7.52 -23.51 -12.88
N GLN A 221 -8.61 -24.28 -13.01
CA GLN A 221 -8.54 -25.69 -13.38
C GLN A 221 -8.11 -25.83 -14.83
N LEU A 222 -7.13 -26.71 -15.09
CA LEU A 222 -6.65 -26.98 -16.44
C LEU A 222 -7.65 -27.86 -17.21
N ALA A 223 -7.52 -27.85 -18.54
CA ALA A 223 -8.46 -28.57 -19.41
C ALA A 223 -8.52 -30.08 -19.17
N ASN A 224 -7.51 -30.67 -18.53
CA ASN A 224 -7.50 -32.08 -18.15
C ASN A 224 -8.41 -32.41 -16.94
N GLY A 225 -8.98 -31.40 -16.28
CA GLY A 225 -9.88 -31.55 -15.14
C GLY A 225 -9.23 -32.08 -13.86
N VAL A 226 -7.90 -32.17 -13.80
CA VAL A 226 -7.13 -32.71 -12.67
C VAL A 226 -6.16 -31.68 -12.11
N ASP A 227 -5.39 -31.04 -12.98
CA ASP A 227 -4.35 -30.09 -12.61
C ASP A 227 -4.90 -28.68 -12.50
N TRP A 228 -4.14 -27.81 -11.80
CA TRP A 228 -4.49 -26.44 -11.52
C TRP A 228 -3.39 -25.47 -11.95
N ALA A 229 -3.77 -24.30 -12.39
CA ALA A 229 -2.86 -23.17 -12.65
C ALA A 229 -2.49 -22.47 -11.33
N ILE A 230 -1.87 -23.24 -10.44
CA ILE A 230 -1.38 -22.80 -9.12
C ILE A 230 0.11 -23.12 -9.04
N ALA A 231 0.91 -22.16 -8.60
CA ALA A 231 2.36 -22.30 -8.44
C ALA A 231 2.86 -21.35 -7.33
N PRO A 232 4.10 -21.49 -6.85
CA PRO A 232 4.65 -20.64 -5.80
C PRO A 232 4.61 -19.14 -6.08
N ALA A 233 4.56 -18.75 -7.35
CA ALA A 233 4.44 -17.36 -7.76
C ALA A 233 3.04 -16.76 -7.55
N LEU A 234 2.00 -17.57 -7.32
CA LEU A 234 0.64 -17.09 -7.11
C LEU A 234 0.48 -16.54 -5.68
N ALA A 235 0.11 -15.27 -5.58
CA ALA A 235 -0.36 -14.63 -4.35
C ALA A 235 -1.84 -14.26 -4.53
N ALA A 236 -2.74 -15.06 -3.94
CA ALA A 236 -4.18 -14.89 -4.04
C ALA A 236 -4.64 -13.79 -3.10
N ILE A 237 -5.13 -12.66 -3.65
CA ILE A 237 -5.67 -11.54 -2.87
C ILE A 237 -7.12 -11.87 -2.51
N HIS A 238 -7.52 -11.49 -1.30
CA HIS A 238 -8.81 -11.75 -0.64
C HIS A 238 -9.04 -13.22 -0.32
N GLY A 239 -9.35 -14.06 -1.30
CA GLY A 239 -9.69 -15.48 -1.08
C GLY A 239 -10.89 -15.66 -0.14
N ALA A 240 -11.78 -14.66 -0.03
CA ALA A 240 -12.79 -14.59 1.02
C ALA A 240 -13.92 -15.62 0.85
N ALA A 241 -14.18 -16.06 -0.38
CA ALA A 241 -15.16 -17.11 -0.66
C ALA A 241 -14.55 -18.52 -0.68
N LEU A 242 -13.22 -18.68 -0.56
CA LEU A 242 -12.56 -19.99 -0.62
C LEU A 242 -12.93 -20.86 0.58
N ARG A 243 -13.14 -22.14 0.29
CA ARG A 243 -13.41 -23.18 1.28
C ARG A 243 -12.11 -23.94 1.64
N PRO A 244 -12.10 -24.79 2.66
CA PRO A 244 -10.93 -25.57 3.03
C PRO A 244 -10.30 -26.36 1.88
N THR A 245 -11.09 -26.86 0.92
CA THR A 245 -10.61 -27.60 -0.24
C THR A 245 -9.75 -26.72 -1.17
N GLU A 246 -10.21 -25.53 -1.49
CA GLU A 246 -9.49 -24.59 -2.37
C GLU A 246 -8.24 -24.05 -1.68
N LEU A 247 -8.30 -23.80 -0.35
CA LEU A 247 -7.14 -23.42 0.44
C LEU A 247 -6.07 -24.51 0.46
N GLU A 248 -6.46 -25.78 0.54
CA GLU A 248 -5.53 -26.92 0.46
C GLU A 248 -4.90 -27.01 -0.94
N LEU A 249 -5.64 -26.77 -2.02
CA LEU A 249 -5.08 -26.71 -3.37
C LEU A 249 -4.06 -25.58 -3.53
N LEU A 250 -4.33 -24.40 -2.97
CA LEU A 250 -3.36 -23.30 -2.94
C LEU A 250 -2.07 -23.71 -2.19
N ARG A 251 -2.23 -24.36 -1.02
CA ARG A 251 -1.09 -24.85 -0.25
C ARG A 251 -0.26 -25.89 -1.02
N GLN A 252 -0.93 -26.87 -1.66
CA GLN A 252 -0.27 -27.91 -2.45
C GLN A 252 0.51 -27.33 -3.63
N GLY A 253 -0.03 -26.30 -4.28
CA GLY A 253 0.65 -25.55 -5.34
C GLY A 253 1.73 -24.59 -4.85
N GLY A 254 1.92 -24.44 -3.54
CA GLY A 254 2.90 -23.53 -2.94
C GLY A 254 2.53 -22.06 -3.02
N ALA A 255 1.29 -21.74 -3.35
CA ALA A 255 0.76 -20.38 -3.42
C ALA A 255 0.70 -19.68 -2.06
N SER A 256 0.38 -18.40 -2.05
CA SER A 256 0.21 -17.59 -0.84
C SER A 256 -1.16 -16.91 -0.85
N LEU A 257 -1.61 -16.47 0.33
CA LEU A 257 -2.83 -15.68 0.52
C LEU A 257 -2.46 -14.26 0.93
N VAL A 258 -3.06 -13.25 0.32
CA VAL A 258 -2.99 -11.85 0.76
C VAL A 258 -4.33 -11.47 1.37
N TRP A 259 -4.33 -11.28 2.67
CA TRP A 259 -5.51 -11.05 3.48
C TRP A 259 -5.80 -9.56 3.64
N SER A 260 -7.05 -9.14 3.37
CA SER A 260 -7.53 -7.78 3.52
C SER A 260 -8.81 -7.78 4.40
N PRO A 261 -8.67 -8.00 5.72
CA PRO A 261 -9.81 -8.21 6.60
C PRO A 261 -10.79 -7.05 6.64
N THR A 262 -10.31 -5.80 6.68
CA THR A 262 -11.19 -4.63 6.78
C THR A 262 -12.09 -4.52 5.56
N SER A 263 -11.52 -4.60 4.36
CA SER A 263 -12.28 -4.50 3.12
C SER A 263 -13.29 -5.64 2.97
N ASN A 264 -12.85 -6.87 3.25
CA ASN A 264 -13.75 -8.02 3.18
C ASN A 264 -14.94 -7.89 4.14
N LEU A 265 -14.70 -7.45 5.38
CA LEU A 265 -15.77 -7.26 6.37
C LEU A 265 -16.71 -6.12 6.00
N LEU A 266 -16.17 -5.00 5.47
CA LEU A 266 -16.98 -3.86 5.04
C LEU A 266 -17.87 -4.20 3.84
N LEU A 267 -17.32 -4.90 2.84
CA LEU A 267 -18.06 -5.19 1.60
C LEU A 267 -18.97 -6.43 1.72
N TYR A 268 -18.49 -7.48 2.38
CA TYR A 268 -19.12 -8.82 2.35
C TYR A 268 -19.60 -9.31 3.71
N GLY A 269 -19.23 -8.64 4.82
CA GLY A 269 -19.54 -9.06 6.19
C GLY A 269 -18.80 -10.32 6.64
N THR A 270 -17.96 -10.91 5.77
CA THR A 270 -17.12 -12.09 6.03
C THR A 270 -15.73 -11.84 5.46
N THR A 271 -14.74 -12.64 5.90
CA THR A 271 -13.36 -12.56 5.39
C THR A 271 -12.83 -13.96 5.11
N ALA A 272 -11.64 -14.06 4.54
CA ALA A 272 -10.98 -15.34 4.26
C ALA A 272 -10.89 -16.23 5.51
N ASP A 273 -11.01 -17.54 5.33
CA ASP A 273 -10.81 -18.54 6.39
C ASP A 273 -9.31 -18.68 6.69
N VAL A 274 -8.76 -17.63 7.33
CA VAL A 274 -7.34 -17.60 7.73
C VAL A 274 -7.02 -18.60 8.84
N ALA A 275 -8.03 -19.09 9.57
CA ALA A 275 -7.83 -20.15 10.56
C ALA A 275 -7.44 -21.45 9.86
N THR A 276 -8.21 -21.87 8.87
CA THR A 276 -7.89 -23.02 8.03
C THR A 276 -6.60 -22.81 7.24
N ALA A 277 -6.40 -21.63 6.62
CA ALA A 277 -5.18 -21.30 5.87
C ALA A 277 -3.93 -21.46 6.74
N ARG A 278 -3.97 -20.94 7.99
CA ARG A 278 -2.89 -21.10 8.97
C ARG A 278 -2.67 -22.56 9.38
N ALA A 279 -3.75 -23.28 9.70
CA ALA A 279 -3.67 -24.69 10.09
C ALA A 279 -3.05 -25.57 8.98
N LEU A 280 -3.31 -25.24 7.73
CA LEU A 280 -2.71 -25.90 6.55
C LEU A 280 -1.24 -25.48 6.33
N GLY A 281 -0.76 -24.41 6.97
CA GLY A 281 0.57 -23.86 6.74
C GLY A 281 0.67 -23.05 5.44
N LEU A 282 -0.45 -22.55 4.93
CA LEU A 282 -0.46 -21.61 3.80
C LEU A 282 0.17 -20.29 4.24
N ARG A 283 1.09 -19.75 3.43
CA ARG A 283 1.70 -18.45 3.73
C ARG A 283 0.68 -17.36 3.56
N ILE A 284 0.59 -16.47 4.57
CA ILE A 284 -0.34 -15.35 4.59
C ILE A 284 0.46 -14.05 4.64
N GLY A 285 0.03 -13.04 3.91
CA GLY A 285 0.48 -11.65 4.03
C GLY A 285 -0.71 -10.72 4.19
N LEU A 286 -0.46 -9.44 4.47
CA LEU A 286 -1.50 -8.46 4.77
C LEU A 286 -1.52 -7.35 3.71
N GLY A 287 -2.71 -6.83 3.41
CA GLY A 287 -2.93 -5.68 2.54
C GLY A 287 -4.18 -4.90 2.94
N SER A 288 -4.10 -3.57 2.97
CA SER A 288 -5.21 -2.70 3.39
C SER A 288 -6.26 -2.45 2.31
N ASP A 289 -5.99 -2.89 1.09
CA ASP A 289 -6.81 -2.70 -0.12
C ASP A 289 -6.84 -1.22 -0.54
N TRP A 290 -7.77 -0.43 -0.04
CA TRP A 290 -7.96 0.97 -0.38
C TRP A 290 -8.76 1.74 0.68
N SER A 291 -8.58 3.09 0.74
CA SER A 291 -9.31 3.91 1.71
C SER A 291 -10.85 3.87 1.58
N PRO A 292 -11.47 3.72 0.38
CA PRO A 292 -12.93 3.72 0.25
C PRO A 292 -13.65 2.57 0.94
N SER A 293 -13.09 1.37 1.01
CA SER A 293 -13.73 0.23 1.70
C SER A 293 -12.76 -0.65 2.48
N GLY A 294 -11.55 -0.19 2.71
CA GLY A 294 -10.53 -0.88 3.50
C GLY A 294 -10.04 -0.03 4.66
N SER A 295 -8.91 -0.41 5.22
CA SER A 295 -8.21 0.43 6.19
C SER A 295 -7.55 1.63 5.50
N LYS A 296 -7.51 2.77 6.18
CA LYS A 296 -6.82 3.96 5.67
C LYS A 296 -5.33 3.68 5.38
N ASN A 297 -4.73 2.72 6.08
CA ASN A 297 -3.34 2.29 5.93
C ASN A 297 -3.10 0.94 6.64
N LEU A 298 -1.88 0.42 6.47
CA LEU A 298 -1.49 -0.89 7.01
C LEU A 298 -1.46 -0.97 8.54
N LEU A 299 -1.28 0.16 9.27
CA LEU A 299 -1.41 0.16 10.74
C LEU A 299 -2.86 -0.13 11.17
N GLY A 300 -3.84 0.43 10.46
CA GLY A 300 -5.26 0.12 10.67
C GLY A 300 -5.57 -1.34 10.37
N GLU A 301 -4.98 -1.88 9.31
CA GLU A 301 -5.19 -3.27 8.92
C GLU A 301 -4.59 -4.26 9.93
N LEU A 302 -3.43 -3.97 10.49
CA LEU A 302 -2.84 -4.74 11.60
C LEU A 302 -3.74 -4.75 12.85
N LYS A 303 -4.38 -3.61 13.18
CA LYS A 303 -5.35 -3.53 14.27
C LYS A 303 -6.58 -4.39 14.02
N THR A 304 -7.13 -4.32 12.80
CA THR A 304 -8.27 -5.16 12.40
C THR A 304 -7.91 -6.65 12.46
N ALA A 305 -6.73 -7.03 11.96
CA ALA A 305 -6.24 -8.41 12.00
C ALA A 305 -6.07 -8.92 13.45
N ARG A 306 -5.58 -8.06 14.35
CA ARG A 306 -5.45 -8.39 15.79
C ARG A 306 -6.81 -8.59 16.46
N LEU A 307 -7.75 -7.69 16.22
CA LEU A 307 -9.11 -7.80 16.75
C LEU A 307 -9.81 -9.06 16.22
N PHE A 308 -9.64 -9.36 14.93
CA PHE A 308 -10.14 -10.60 14.34
C PHE A 308 -9.52 -11.84 15.02
N SER A 309 -8.20 -11.84 15.20
CA SER A 309 -7.49 -12.92 15.89
C SER A 309 -8.02 -13.13 17.32
N GLN A 310 -8.16 -12.05 18.08
CA GLN A 310 -8.67 -12.10 19.46
C GLN A 310 -10.10 -12.63 19.50
N HIS A 311 -10.98 -12.17 18.61
CA HIS A 311 -12.37 -12.63 18.52
C HIS A 311 -12.47 -14.12 18.18
N ASN A 312 -11.50 -14.66 17.45
CA ASN A 312 -11.44 -16.06 17.02
C ASN A 312 -10.46 -16.91 17.87
N GLY A 313 -10.32 -16.61 19.16
CA GLY A 313 -9.60 -17.44 20.10
C GLY A 313 -8.07 -17.30 20.06
N GLY A 314 -7.54 -16.21 19.51
CA GLY A 314 -6.10 -15.93 19.47
C GLY A 314 -5.39 -16.68 18.36
N LEU A 315 -5.89 -16.58 17.13
CA LEU A 315 -5.34 -17.27 15.95
C LEU A 315 -3.88 -16.90 15.65
N PHE A 316 -3.52 -15.64 15.86
CA PHE A 316 -2.19 -15.10 15.61
C PHE A 316 -1.64 -14.46 16.88
N THR A 317 -0.37 -14.65 17.15
CA THR A 317 0.38 -13.82 18.10
C THR A 317 0.65 -12.45 17.48
N ASP A 318 0.99 -11.45 18.30
CA ASP A 318 1.37 -10.12 17.78
C ASP A 318 2.65 -10.22 16.91
N GLU A 319 3.58 -11.14 17.20
CA GLU A 319 4.74 -11.43 16.32
C GLU A 319 4.30 -11.97 14.96
N ASP A 320 3.35 -12.92 14.93
CA ASP A 320 2.79 -13.43 13.66
C ASP A 320 2.19 -12.28 12.84
N LEU A 321 1.38 -11.42 13.47
CA LEU A 321 0.74 -10.29 12.77
C LEU A 321 1.76 -9.31 12.19
N VAL A 322 2.80 -8.96 12.93
CA VAL A 322 3.89 -8.11 12.43
C VAL A 322 4.63 -8.81 11.27
N ALA A 323 4.78 -10.14 11.32
CA ALA A 323 5.39 -10.89 10.24
C ALA A 323 4.59 -10.82 8.94
N LEU A 324 3.23 -10.82 9.00
CA LEU A 324 2.37 -10.69 7.83
C LEU A 324 2.64 -9.39 7.03
N ALA A 325 3.07 -8.32 7.70
CA ALA A 325 3.35 -7.01 7.10
C ALA A 325 4.86 -6.76 6.89
N THR A 326 5.74 -7.73 7.17
CA THR A 326 7.19 -7.58 7.06
C THR A 326 7.84 -8.80 6.42
N ARG A 327 8.31 -9.78 7.21
CA ARG A 327 9.05 -10.97 6.76
C ARG A 327 8.25 -11.82 5.78
N ASP A 328 7.00 -12.09 6.09
CA ASP A 328 6.16 -12.98 5.28
C ASP A 328 5.71 -12.27 4.00
N ALA A 329 5.40 -10.96 4.07
CA ALA A 329 5.15 -10.13 2.90
C ALA A 329 6.36 -10.10 1.96
N ALA A 330 7.57 -9.88 2.48
CA ALA A 330 8.80 -9.93 1.69
C ALA A 330 9.01 -11.31 1.04
N THR A 331 8.67 -12.39 1.75
CA THR A 331 8.81 -13.74 1.23
C THR A 331 7.81 -14.00 0.08
N ILE A 332 6.58 -13.51 0.18
CA ILE A 332 5.55 -13.60 -0.88
C ILE A 332 6.04 -12.91 -2.15
N LEU A 333 6.67 -11.75 -2.02
CA LEU A 333 7.23 -10.99 -3.16
C LEU A 333 8.51 -11.60 -3.72
N GLY A 334 9.08 -12.64 -3.12
CA GLY A 334 10.40 -13.16 -3.48
C GLY A 334 11.55 -12.27 -2.97
N TRP A 335 11.29 -11.37 -2.04
CA TRP A 335 12.25 -10.39 -1.51
C TRP A 335 12.88 -10.80 -0.17
N GLY A 336 12.57 -11.98 0.34
CA GLY A 336 12.99 -12.41 1.69
C GLY A 336 14.51 -12.43 1.94
N ALA A 337 15.34 -12.44 0.88
CA ALA A 337 16.79 -12.29 1.00
C ALA A 337 17.26 -10.83 1.11
N ALA A 338 16.38 -9.86 0.78
CA ALA A 338 16.73 -8.44 0.69
C ALA A 338 15.93 -7.54 1.64
N LEU A 339 14.71 -7.91 2.01
CA LEU A 339 13.80 -7.12 2.83
C LEU A 339 13.01 -7.97 3.84
N GLY A 340 12.27 -7.31 4.73
CA GLY A 340 11.39 -7.94 5.70
C GLY A 340 12.05 -8.27 7.04
N GLN A 341 13.36 -8.07 7.16
CA GLN A 341 14.12 -8.28 8.39
C GLN A 341 15.14 -7.15 8.61
N VAL A 342 15.49 -6.88 9.87
CA VAL A 342 16.62 -6.00 10.20
C VAL A 342 17.86 -6.88 10.37
N LYS A 343 18.59 -7.06 9.26
CA LYS A 343 19.72 -7.99 9.17
C LYS A 343 20.82 -7.42 8.27
N ALA A 344 22.09 -7.69 8.64
CA ALA A 344 23.23 -7.28 7.83
C ALA A 344 23.15 -7.86 6.40
N GLY A 345 23.48 -7.04 5.41
CA GLY A 345 23.41 -7.37 3.99
C GLY A 345 22.05 -7.11 3.34
N MET A 346 20.98 -6.87 4.11
CA MET A 346 19.67 -6.49 3.58
C MET A 346 19.58 -5.00 3.32
N LEU A 347 18.62 -4.59 2.52
CA LEU A 347 18.30 -3.19 2.28
C LEU A 347 17.83 -2.53 3.59
N ALA A 348 18.27 -1.31 3.81
CA ALA A 348 17.92 -0.53 4.98
C ALA A 348 16.57 0.17 4.79
N ASP A 349 15.50 -0.62 4.71
CA ASP A 349 14.13 -0.17 4.79
C ASP A 349 13.65 -0.41 6.22
N LEU A 350 13.46 0.67 6.98
CA LEU A 350 13.23 0.62 8.42
C LEU A 350 12.08 1.55 8.83
N VAL A 351 11.35 1.14 9.86
CA VAL A 351 10.43 2.01 10.58
C VAL A 351 10.79 2.08 12.05
N VAL A 352 10.74 3.26 12.63
CA VAL A 352 10.94 3.50 14.06
C VAL A 352 9.63 3.91 14.69
N ILE A 353 9.22 3.20 15.73
CA ILE A 353 8.13 3.58 16.62
C ILE A 353 8.69 4.28 17.85
N ARG A 354 8.06 5.38 18.26
CA ARG A 354 8.58 6.37 19.23
C ARG A 354 8.88 5.90 20.65
N THR A 355 8.59 4.67 21.01
CA THR A 355 8.77 4.17 22.39
C THR A 355 9.56 2.88 22.41
N ARG A 356 10.15 2.54 23.58
CA ARG A 356 10.80 1.28 23.88
C ARG A 356 10.05 0.48 24.95
N ALA A 357 8.95 1.02 25.51
CA ALA A 357 8.22 0.38 26.61
C ALA A 357 7.23 -0.70 26.10
N GLY A 358 6.95 -1.71 26.92
CA GLY A 358 6.00 -2.78 26.66
C GLY A 358 6.49 -3.85 25.66
N ASP A 359 5.59 -4.76 25.29
CA ASP A 359 5.88 -5.77 24.27
C ASP A 359 6.14 -5.12 22.90
N PRO A 360 7.24 -5.47 22.21
CA PRO A 360 7.61 -4.77 20.98
C PRO A 360 6.67 -5.06 19.81
N TYR A 361 6.07 -6.24 19.74
CA TYR A 361 5.15 -6.57 18.64
C TYR A 361 3.78 -5.91 18.84
N ALA A 362 3.23 -6.01 20.07
CA ALA A 362 2.00 -5.31 20.44
C ALA A 362 2.12 -3.80 20.17
N ARG A 363 3.28 -3.21 20.49
CA ARG A 363 3.55 -1.78 20.32
C ARG A 363 3.41 -1.32 18.86
N LEU A 364 3.94 -2.09 17.90
CA LEU A 364 3.79 -1.73 16.49
C LEU A 364 2.33 -1.74 16.08
N ILE A 365 1.57 -2.76 16.50
CA ILE A 365 0.15 -2.89 16.16
C ILE A 365 -0.69 -1.79 16.81
N GLU A 366 -0.38 -1.41 18.05
CA GLU A 366 -1.08 -0.35 18.80
C GLU A 366 -0.69 1.06 18.36
N SER A 367 0.41 1.21 17.59
CA SER A 367 0.88 2.52 17.15
C SER A 367 -0.11 3.18 16.19
N THR A 368 -0.16 4.50 16.28
CA THR A 368 -0.84 5.37 15.34
C THR A 368 0.17 6.08 14.44
N GLU A 369 -0.29 6.82 13.44
CA GLU A 369 0.58 7.61 12.56
C GLU A 369 1.37 8.66 13.35
N SER A 370 0.86 9.13 14.49
CA SER A 370 1.57 10.06 15.36
C SER A 370 2.79 9.43 16.07
N ASP A 371 2.85 8.11 16.15
CA ASP A 371 3.92 7.36 16.80
C ASP A 371 5.08 7.01 15.88
N ILE A 372 4.93 7.25 14.58
CA ILE A 372 6.02 7.06 13.62
C ILE A 372 7.15 8.04 13.94
N GLY A 373 8.28 7.50 14.36
CA GLY A 373 9.48 8.27 14.72
C GLY A 373 10.39 8.55 13.54
N LEU A 374 10.54 7.56 12.65
CA LEU A 374 11.36 7.66 11.43
C LEU A 374 10.98 6.57 10.45
N VAL A 375 11.00 6.90 9.16
CA VAL A 375 10.91 5.95 8.05
C VAL A 375 12.15 6.12 7.20
N VAL A 376 12.85 4.99 6.94
CA VAL A 376 14.06 4.92 6.12
C VAL A 376 13.79 3.99 4.96
N ILE A 377 14.13 4.39 3.74
CA ILE A 377 13.99 3.58 2.52
C ILE A 377 15.32 3.56 1.78
N GLY A 378 15.88 2.37 1.58
CA GLY A 378 17.20 2.23 0.96
C GLY A 378 18.30 3.01 1.67
N GLY A 379 18.25 3.07 3.01
CA GLY A 379 19.21 3.82 3.82
C GLY A 379 18.97 5.33 3.88
N ALA A 380 17.99 5.86 3.13
CA ALA A 380 17.67 7.29 3.14
C ALA A 380 16.46 7.55 4.05
N PRO A 381 16.59 8.36 5.13
CA PRO A 381 15.47 8.81 5.94
C PRO A 381 14.53 9.72 5.13
N ARG A 382 13.24 9.33 5.04
CA ARG A 382 12.24 10.01 4.20
C ARG A 382 11.17 10.75 4.99
N TYR A 383 10.83 10.27 6.17
CA TYR A 383 9.78 10.83 7.01
C TYR A 383 10.07 10.57 8.48
N GLY A 384 9.60 11.42 9.35
CA GLY A 384 9.64 11.18 10.79
C GLY A 384 9.59 12.46 11.61
N ARG A 385 9.81 12.33 12.93
CA ARG A 385 9.89 13.48 13.83
C ARG A 385 10.87 14.50 13.30
N LYS A 386 10.44 15.73 13.16
CA LYS A 386 11.27 16.84 12.66
C LYS A 386 12.60 16.94 13.41
N SER A 387 12.59 16.74 14.74
CA SER A 387 13.80 16.78 15.58
C SER A 387 14.79 15.64 15.31
N LEU A 388 14.32 14.48 14.83
CA LEU A 388 15.14 13.34 14.46
C LEU A 388 15.58 13.43 13.01
N LEU A 389 14.66 13.68 12.08
CA LEU A 389 14.94 13.74 10.65
C LEU A 389 15.98 14.82 10.29
N ARG A 390 15.95 15.99 10.96
CA ARG A 390 16.95 17.06 10.76
C ARG A 390 18.40 16.65 11.10
N ARG A 391 18.60 15.50 11.75
CA ARG A 391 19.94 14.97 12.02
C ARG A 391 20.57 14.34 10.77
N PHE A 392 19.75 14.02 9.77
CA PHE A 392 20.15 13.33 8.53
C PHE A 392 20.14 14.26 7.31
N THR A 393 19.23 15.24 7.28
CA THR A 393 19.01 16.10 6.12
C THR A 393 18.63 17.52 6.54
N SER A 394 18.97 18.49 5.67
CA SER A 394 18.50 19.87 5.79
C SER A 394 17.24 20.16 4.96
N ARG A 395 16.88 19.27 4.03
CA ARG A 395 15.68 19.38 3.20
C ARG A 395 14.49 18.86 4.00
N LEU A 396 13.83 19.74 4.69
CA LEU A 396 12.70 19.38 5.54
C LEU A 396 11.44 20.08 5.07
N GLU A 397 10.46 19.29 4.68
CA GLU A 397 9.09 19.77 4.52
C GLU A 397 8.30 19.49 5.80
N PRO A 398 8.01 20.52 6.64
CA PRO A 398 7.38 20.31 7.93
C PRO A 398 5.90 19.95 7.79
N TRP A 399 5.45 19.05 8.67
CA TRP A 399 4.06 18.64 8.78
C TRP A 399 3.67 18.40 10.25
N THR A 400 2.38 18.32 10.53
CA THR A 400 1.87 17.99 11.88
C THR A 400 0.97 16.77 11.75
N VAL A 401 1.14 15.78 12.65
CA VAL A 401 0.33 14.55 12.71
C VAL A 401 -0.06 14.30 14.15
N GLY A 402 -1.33 14.27 14.47
CA GLY A 402 -1.83 14.10 15.83
C GLY A 402 -1.22 15.13 16.81
N GLY A 403 -1.03 16.38 16.36
CA GLY A 403 -0.39 17.44 17.14
C GLY A 403 1.14 17.33 17.27
N GLN A 404 1.80 16.31 16.67
CA GLN A 404 3.24 16.09 16.72
C GLN A 404 3.95 16.73 15.52
N ALA A 405 5.10 17.40 15.77
CA ALA A 405 5.91 18.00 14.72
C ALA A 405 6.69 16.91 13.95
N GLN A 406 6.27 16.63 12.74
CA GLN A 406 6.87 15.71 11.77
C GLN A 406 7.52 16.49 10.62
N ALA A 407 8.22 15.79 9.74
CA ALA A 407 8.70 16.35 8.49
C ALA A 407 8.94 15.23 7.46
N PHE A 408 8.98 15.64 6.20
CA PHE A 408 9.38 14.80 5.06
C PHE A 408 10.71 15.28 4.50
N ASP A 409 11.48 14.34 3.91
CA ASP A 409 12.54 14.59 2.94
C ASP A 409 12.15 13.86 1.65
N PHE A 410 11.27 14.48 0.86
CA PHE A 410 10.88 13.94 -0.42
C PHE A 410 12.04 14.02 -1.43
N GLU A 411 12.18 12.98 -2.24
CA GLU A 411 13.06 13.06 -3.41
C GLU A 411 12.51 14.10 -4.39
N LEU A 412 13.45 14.82 -4.99
CA LEU A 412 13.16 15.69 -6.11
C LEU A 412 12.87 14.84 -7.36
N SER A 413 12.21 15.45 -8.33
CA SER A 413 11.99 14.84 -9.64
C SER A 413 13.30 14.35 -10.24
N THR A 414 13.31 13.11 -10.72
CA THR A 414 14.42 12.52 -11.47
C THR A 414 13.97 12.13 -12.87
N PRO A 415 14.91 11.85 -13.80
CA PRO A 415 14.54 11.33 -15.12
C PRO A 415 13.70 10.05 -15.08
N GLU A 416 13.92 9.21 -14.04
CA GLU A 416 13.16 7.97 -13.81
C GLU A 416 11.80 8.22 -13.15
N SER A 417 11.58 9.40 -12.59
CA SER A 417 10.33 9.78 -11.91
C SER A 417 9.83 11.15 -12.40
N PRO A 418 9.50 11.28 -13.69
CA PRO A 418 9.23 12.59 -14.31
C PRO A 418 7.93 13.24 -13.85
N ILE A 419 7.08 12.50 -13.12
CA ILE A 419 5.78 12.98 -12.64
C ILE A 419 5.90 13.71 -11.31
N VAL A 420 6.90 13.37 -10.50
CA VAL A 420 7.18 14.08 -9.25
C VAL A 420 7.92 15.37 -9.58
N VAL A 421 7.18 16.42 -9.75
CA VAL A 421 7.71 17.80 -9.78
C VAL A 421 7.98 18.25 -8.35
N ASP A 422 8.69 19.38 -8.18
CA ASP A 422 8.93 20.03 -6.88
C ASP A 422 7.61 20.59 -6.28
N LEU A 423 6.65 19.69 -6.07
CA LEU A 423 5.35 20.01 -5.51
C LEU A 423 5.35 19.73 -4.01
N ALA A 424 5.24 20.79 -3.20
CA ALA A 424 5.09 20.66 -1.77
C ALA A 424 3.77 19.93 -1.42
N LEU A 425 3.79 19.10 -0.35
CA LEU A 425 2.60 18.37 0.09
C LEU A 425 1.43 19.29 0.41
N ARG A 426 1.70 20.48 1.00
CA ARG A 426 0.64 21.47 1.27
C ARG A 426 -0.04 21.91 -0.03
N ALA A 427 0.73 22.22 -1.06
CA ALA A 427 0.18 22.61 -2.36
C ALA A 427 -0.59 21.45 -3.02
N ALA A 428 -0.12 20.22 -2.84
CA ALA A 428 -0.85 19.03 -3.32
C ALA A 428 -2.20 18.87 -2.60
N VAL A 429 -2.23 19.04 -1.28
CA VAL A 429 -3.46 19.02 -0.47
C VAL A 429 -4.44 20.09 -0.93
N ASP A 430 -3.96 21.33 -1.08
CA ASP A 430 -4.80 22.46 -1.48
C ASP A 430 -5.39 22.24 -2.89
N LEU A 431 -4.56 21.78 -3.83
CA LEU A 431 -4.97 21.48 -5.21
C LEU A 431 -6.02 20.34 -5.27
N LEU A 432 -5.80 19.25 -4.55
CA LEU A 432 -6.76 18.14 -4.51
C LEU A 432 -8.06 18.53 -3.81
N THR A 433 -7.99 19.33 -2.75
CA THR A 433 -9.18 19.84 -2.06
C THR A 433 -10.03 20.70 -2.98
N ASP A 434 -9.41 21.63 -3.74
CA ASP A 434 -10.10 22.43 -4.75
C ASP A 434 -10.68 21.52 -5.87
N GLY A 435 -9.88 20.59 -6.39
CA GLY A 435 -10.33 19.68 -7.44
C GLY A 435 -11.54 18.85 -7.03
N PHE A 436 -11.55 18.28 -5.84
CA PHE A 436 -12.69 17.53 -5.33
C PHE A 436 -13.92 18.38 -5.04
N ALA A 437 -13.75 19.64 -4.65
CA ALA A 437 -14.87 20.58 -4.49
C ALA A 437 -15.50 20.95 -5.84
N ARG A 438 -14.72 20.95 -6.94
CA ARG A 438 -15.12 21.36 -8.29
C ARG A 438 -15.48 20.21 -9.22
N LEU A 439 -15.63 18.99 -8.73
CA LEU A 439 -15.94 17.82 -9.57
C LEU A 439 -17.12 18.01 -10.53
N PRO A 440 -18.26 18.64 -10.15
CA PRO A 440 -19.35 18.87 -11.10
C PRO A 440 -18.94 19.73 -12.31
N GLU A 441 -18.10 20.74 -12.09
CA GLU A 441 -17.54 21.60 -13.13
C GLU A 441 -16.56 20.81 -14.02
N LEU A 442 -15.60 20.12 -13.41
CA LEU A 442 -14.56 19.36 -14.09
C LEU A 442 -15.13 18.21 -14.93
N ALA A 443 -16.10 17.47 -14.39
CA ALA A 443 -16.79 16.39 -15.12
C ALA A 443 -17.54 16.90 -16.35
N THR A 444 -18.05 18.14 -16.32
CA THR A 444 -18.75 18.76 -17.45
C THR A 444 -17.75 19.24 -18.51
N ALA A 445 -16.61 19.80 -18.08
CA ALA A 445 -15.55 20.24 -18.98
C ALA A 445 -14.96 19.07 -19.80
N SER A 446 -14.74 17.90 -19.17
CA SER A 446 -14.26 16.69 -19.85
C SER A 446 -15.21 16.18 -20.92
N ALA A 447 -16.51 16.35 -20.75
CA ALA A 447 -17.53 15.89 -21.71
C ALA A 447 -17.63 16.73 -22.98
N GLY A 448 -17.10 17.96 -22.99
CA GLY A 448 -17.07 18.86 -24.16
C GLY A 448 -15.90 18.63 -25.11
N GLY A 449 -14.89 17.88 -24.70
CA GLY A 449 -13.65 17.59 -25.41
C GLY A 449 -13.61 16.20 -26.04
N GLY A 450 -14.47 15.91 -26.98
CA GLY A 450 -14.29 14.78 -27.90
C GLY A 450 -13.15 15.10 -28.88
N GLY A 451 -11.90 14.83 -28.49
CA GLY A 451 -10.68 15.09 -29.27
C GLY A 451 -9.69 15.94 -28.49
N GLY A 452 -8.59 15.32 -28.06
CA GLY A 452 -7.54 15.90 -27.24
C GLY A 452 -7.18 17.35 -27.56
N GLY A 453 -7.69 18.27 -26.77
CA GLY A 453 -7.31 19.65 -26.73
C GLY A 453 -6.14 19.86 -25.77
N PHE A 454 -4.95 19.96 -26.29
CA PHE A 454 -3.73 20.36 -25.66
C PHE A 454 -3.83 21.79 -25.13
N LEU A 455 -3.85 22.01 -23.85
CA LEU A 455 -3.42 23.28 -23.29
C LEU A 455 -2.00 23.10 -22.75
N GLY A 456 -1.04 23.53 -23.58
CA GLY A 456 0.37 23.53 -23.23
C GLY A 456 0.62 24.47 -22.06
N VAL A 457 1.41 24.02 -21.10
CA VAL A 457 2.07 24.87 -20.10
C VAL A 457 3.06 25.75 -20.86
N ALA A 458 2.76 27.03 -20.96
CA ALA A 458 3.65 28.01 -21.54
C ALA A 458 4.84 28.23 -20.60
N GLY A 459 6.05 27.86 -21.05
CA GLY A 459 7.29 28.28 -20.36
C GLY A 459 8.39 27.24 -20.22
N GLY A 460 8.73 26.48 -21.29
CA GLY A 460 9.99 25.71 -21.36
C GLY A 460 10.76 26.08 -22.62
N PRO A 461 12.12 25.99 -22.63
CA PRO A 461 12.93 26.36 -23.78
C PRO A 461 12.65 25.44 -24.98
N ALA A 462 12.57 26.03 -26.15
CA ALA A 462 12.29 25.38 -27.43
C ALA A 462 13.37 24.29 -27.72
N GLY A 463 12.93 23.05 -27.94
CA GLY A 463 13.78 21.95 -28.44
C GLY A 463 13.65 20.63 -27.74
N GLY A 464 12.50 20.26 -27.17
CA GLY A 464 12.28 18.94 -26.54
C GLY A 464 11.05 18.24 -27.09
N ALA A 465 11.11 16.90 -27.15
CA ALA A 465 9.96 16.05 -27.41
C ALA A 465 8.78 16.46 -26.51
N THR A 466 7.57 16.47 -27.07
CA THR A 466 6.32 16.74 -26.33
C THR A 466 6.29 15.84 -25.09
N PRO A 467 6.14 16.38 -23.85
CA PRO A 467 6.07 15.53 -22.67
C PRO A 467 4.95 14.50 -22.85
N ALA A 468 5.24 13.24 -22.56
CA ALA A 468 4.21 12.21 -22.56
C ALA A 468 3.15 12.62 -21.53
N LEU A 469 1.90 12.76 -21.97
CA LEU A 469 0.75 12.99 -21.07
C LEU A 469 0.48 11.70 -20.31
N TRP A 470 0.86 11.69 -19.04
CA TRP A 470 0.60 10.59 -18.13
C TRP A 470 -0.80 10.73 -17.52
N ARG A 471 -1.49 9.62 -17.37
CA ARG A 471 -2.74 9.48 -16.62
C ARG A 471 -2.72 8.21 -15.80
N ILE A 472 -3.51 8.13 -14.74
CA ILE A 472 -3.69 6.88 -13.99
C ILE A 472 -4.38 5.86 -14.90
N ASP A 473 -3.82 4.66 -14.97
CA ASP A 473 -4.49 3.50 -15.53
C ASP A 473 -5.26 2.81 -14.40
N PHE A 474 -6.57 2.79 -14.53
CA PHE A 474 -7.45 2.21 -13.53
C PHE A 474 -7.73 0.72 -13.81
N ASP A 475 -6.87 0.07 -14.59
CA ASP A 475 -6.97 -1.35 -14.98
C ASP A 475 -8.25 -1.71 -15.77
N ASP A 476 -8.93 -0.71 -16.33
CA ASP A 476 -10.13 -0.90 -17.17
C ASP A 476 -9.89 -1.84 -18.37
N ASP A 477 -8.63 -1.97 -18.80
CA ASP A 477 -8.25 -2.76 -19.97
C ASP A 477 -7.99 -4.25 -19.66
N VAL A 478 -7.89 -4.63 -18.38
CA VAL A 478 -7.61 -6.04 -18.01
C VAL A 478 -8.86 -6.90 -18.12
N ASP A 479 -10.02 -6.33 -17.84
CA ASP A 479 -11.35 -6.88 -18.14
C ASP A 479 -12.31 -5.70 -18.31
N GLY A 480 -12.48 -5.18 -19.51
CA GLY A 480 -13.28 -4.00 -19.85
C GLY A 480 -14.73 -3.95 -19.32
N ALA A 481 -15.11 -4.95 -18.53
CA ALA A 481 -16.37 -5.05 -17.80
C ALA A 481 -16.26 -4.65 -16.33
N PHE A 482 -15.05 -4.74 -15.69
CA PHE A 482 -14.95 -4.63 -14.23
C PHE A 482 -15.14 -3.19 -13.72
N PHE A 483 -14.59 -2.21 -14.44
CA PHE A 483 -14.70 -0.79 -14.08
C PHE A 483 -15.40 0.05 -15.16
N SER A 484 -15.75 -0.52 -16.29
CA SER A 484 -16.18 0.25 -17.45
C SER A 484 -17.57 0.86 -17.30
N GLY A 485 -18.36 0.51 -16.29
CA GLY A 485 -19.75 0.98 -16.19
C GLY A 485 -20.54 0.78 -17.50
N ALA A 486 -20.09 -0.16 -18.35
CA ALA A 486 -20.61 -0.38 -19.70
C ALA A 486 -22.09 -0.80 -19.76
N GLY A 487 -22.75 -0.91 -18.58
CA GLY A 487 -24.19 -1.12 -18.45
C GLY A 487 -24.95 0.09 -17.90
N SER A 488 -24.27 1.14 -17.40
CA SER A 488 -24.96 2.32 -16.85
C SER A 488 -25.25 3.34 -17.94
N ALA A 489 -26.52 3.61 -18.20
CA ALA A 489 -26.96 4.74 -19.03
C ALA A 489 -26.63 6.11 -18.39
N VAL A 490 -26.15 6.12 -17.12
CA VAL A 490 -25.84 7.31 -16.33
C VAL A 490 -24.38 7.71 -16.58
N ARG A 491 -24.17 8.90 -17.11
CA ARG A 491 -22.81 9.48 -17.25
C ARG A 491 -22.41 10.18 -15.96
N TYR A 492 -21.13 10.10 -15.57
CA TYR A 492 -20.66 10.70 -14.32
C TYR A 492 -20.99 12.20 -14.21
N LYS A 493 -20.87 12.96 -15.30
CA LYS A 493 -21.21 14.40 -15.32
C LYS A 493 -22.65 14.72 -14.90
N ASP A 494 -23.57 13.77 -15.05
CA ASP A 494 -24.99 13.95 -14.71
C ASP A 494 -25.25 13.67 -13.22
N VAL A 495 -24.28 13.05 -12.51
CA VAL A 495 -24.38 12.67 -11.09
C VAL A 495 -23.23 13.17 -10.24
N ALA A 496 -22.29 13.91 -10.83
CA ALA A 496 -21.11 14.42 -10.13
C ALA A 496 -21.51 15.35 -8.98
N VAL A 497 -20.91 15.13 -7.84
CA VAL A 497 -21.07 15.94 -6.63
C VAL A 497 -19.68 16.28 -6.07
N PRO A 498 -19.54 17.38 -5.35
CA PRO A 498 -18.33 17.61 -4.57
C PRO A 498 -18.10 16.46 -3.59
N VAL A 499 -16.84 16.01 -3.46
CA VAL A 499 -16.43 15.04 -2.44
C VAL A 499 -15.33 15.63 -1.58
N GLN A 500 -15.11 15.05 -0.42
CA GLN A 500 -14.06 15.49 0.50
C GLN A 500 -12.78 14.70 0.20
N LEU A 501 -11.65 15.41 0.18
CA LEU A 501 -10.33 14.77 0.21
C LEU A 501 -10.19 13.97 1.51
N ASP A 502 -9.80 12.70 1.42
CA ASP A 502 -9.58 11.86 2.61
C ASP A 502 -8.39 12.40 3.43
N PRO A 503 -8.53 12.70 4.73
CA PRO A 503 -7.40 13.12 5.55
C PRO A 503 -6.23 12.12 5.49
N LEU A 504 -4.99 12.62 5.56
CA LEU A 504 -3.78 11.81 5.40
C LEU A 504 -3.65 10.69 6.44
N THR A 505 -4.18 10.90 7.64
CA THR A 505 -4.05 9.99 8.78
C THR A 505 -5.39 9.76 9.46
N VAL A 506 -5.51 8.67 10.24
CA VAL A 506 -6.69 8.43 11.08
C VAL A 506 -6.73 9.42 12.23
N VAL A 507 -5.57 9.70 12.85
CA VAL A 507 -5.49 10.61 14.02
C VAL A 507 -5.87 12.06 13.72
N ASP A 508 -5.79 12.48 12.46
CA ASP A 508 -6.20 13.81 12.01
C ASP A 508 -7.54 13.80 11.27
N ASP A 509 -8.29 12.68 11.33
CA ASP A 509 -9.61 12.50 10.71
C ASP A 509 -10.71 12.31 11.76
N PRO A 510 -11.26 13.40 12.31
CA PRO A 510 -12.28 13.30 13.37
C PRO A 510 -13.58 12.62 12.92
N GLY A 511 -13.78 12.52 11.60
CA GLY A 511 -14.96 11.86 11.02
C GLY A 511 -14.76 10.36 10.74
N TYR A 512 -13.53 9.82 10.84
CA TYR A 512 -13.22 8.45 10.40
C TYR A 512 -14.08 7.40 11.10
N PHE A 513 -14.04 7.39 12.44
CA PHE A 513 -14.81 6.41 13.22
C PHE A 513 -16.32 6.63 13.16
N GLY A 514 -16.78 7.88 12.93
CA GLY A 514 -18.18 8.18 12.64
C GLY A 514 -18.63 7.51 11.35
N ARG A 515 -17.85 7.64 10.26
CA ARG A 515 -18.13 6.95 9.00
C ARG A 515 -18.02 5.44 9.12
N PHE A 516 -17.04 4.94 9.88
CA PHE A 516 -16.85 3.51 10.12
C PHE A 516 -18.00 2.89 10.91
N SER A 517 -18.47 3.54 11.97
CA SER A 517 -19.57 3.06 12.82
C SER A 517 -20.95 3.12 12.15
N GLN A 518 -21.11 3.98 11.15
CA GLN A 518 -22.35 4.12 10.36
C GLN A 518 -22.48 3.07 9.25
N GLN A 519 -21.51 2.17 9.09
CA GLN A 519 -21.62 1.06 8.15
C GLN A 519 -22.82 0.17 8.54
N LEU A 520 -23.80 0.04 7.66
CA LEU A 520 -25.15 -0.48 7.89
C LEU A 520 -25.20 -1.95 8.38
N GLY A 521 -24.69 -2.22 9.59
CA GLY A 521 -24.77 -3.55 10.22
C GLY A 521 -23.87 -4.62 9.59
N HIS A 522 -23.01 -4.26 8.65
CA HIS A 522 -22.10 -5.20 7.97
C HIS A 522 -20.84 -5.44 8.78
N VAL A 523 -20.36 -4.41 9.45
CA VAL A 523 -19.16 -4.50 10.27
C VAL A 523 -19.52 -5.17 11.60
N PRO A 524 -18.83 -6.26 11.96
CA PRO A 524 -19.07 -6.93 13.23
C PRO A 524 -18.89 -5.99 14.43
N ASP A 525 -19.67 -6.19 15.48
CA ASP A 525 -19.65 -5.33 16.68
C ASP A 525 -18.26 -5.28 17.33
N TRP A 526 -17.54 -6.40 17.35
CA TRP A 526 -16.19 -6.47 17.92
C TRP A 526 -15.19 -5.57 17.17
N LEU A 527 -15.36 -5.39 15.85
CA LEU A 527 -14.52 -4.50 15.05
C LEU A 527 -14.99 -3.04 15.18
N ARG A 528 -16.31 -2.82 15.08
CA ARG A 528 -16.90 -1.48 15.13
C ARG A 528 -16.61 -0.76 16.45
N HIS A 529 -16.59 -1.49 17.56
CA HIS A 529 -16.27 -0.95 18.88
C HIS A 529 -14.78 -1.07 19.23
N GLY A 530 -14.12 -2.16 18.87
CA GLY A 530 -12.73 -2.39 19.25
C GLY A 530 -11.72 -1.56 18.46
N LEU A 531 -11.99 -1.23 17.18
CA LEU A 531 -11.04 -0.46 16.38
C LEU A 531 -10.84 0.97 16.91
N PRO A 532 -11.86 1.74 17.29
CA PRO A 532 -11.67 3.05 17.91
C PRO A 532 -10.82 3.04 19.17
N ASP A 533 -10.93 1.99 19.99
CA ASP A 533 -10.18 1.85 21.25
C ASP A 533 -8.67 1.66 21.06
N LEU A 534 -8.24 1.36 19.83
CA LEU A 534 -6.83 1.19 19.44
C LEU A 534 -6.21 2.46 18.84
N TYR A 535 -6.93 3.60 18.82
CA TYR A 535 -6.48 4.89 18.33
C TYR A 535 -6.55 5.97 19.42
#